data_d48c3c4a5813aa2de6f47605880c4cba
#
_entry.id   d48c3c4a5813aa2de6f47605880c4cba
#
_cell.length_a   1.000
_cell.length_b   1.000
_cell.length_c   1.000
_cell.angle_alpha   90.00
_cell.angle_beta   90.00
_cell.angle_gamma   90.00
#
_symmetry.space_group_name_H-M   'P 1'
#
loop_
_entity.id
_entity.type
_entity.pdbx_description
1 polymer ?
#
loop_
_entity_poly.entity_id
_entity_poly.type
_entity_poly.pdbx_seq_one_letter_code
_entity_poly.pdbx_strand_id
1 'polypeptide(L)'
;MLTGLPPLVSVNTQVLILGSFPGVASLTAQQYYGHPQNQFWKILQAIWPSPAIPMGASSYQIRSEWLLSKGLGLWDVYVACEREGSLDSNIRKPVVNDFAEIQRLCPALQAIAHNGGESFKHARHVRAVLAGAERSAGSPQASSAPLAGSVLHEVKSVDVQFHRLPSTSPANASWSFDRKLAAWREVFEKYGLV
;
A
#
# COMPACT_ATOMS: atom_id res chain seq x y z
N MET A 1 12.53 -18.52 7.86
CA MET A 1 12.16 -17.38 6.99
C MET A 1 10.63 -17.30 6.97
N LEU A 2 10.05 -16.16 7.33
CA LEU A 2 8.61 -15.90 7.22
C LEU A 2 8.34 -15.28 5.84
N THR A 3 7.19 -15.60 5.24
CA THR A 3 6.73 -15.02 3.97
C THR A 3 5.57 -14.07 4.23
N GLY A 4 5.58 -12.89 3.61
CA GLY A 4 4.53 -11.87 3.72
C GLY A 4 3.26 -12.24 2.97
N LEU A 5 2.31 -11.29 2.94
CA LEU A 5 1.04 -11.44 2.25
C LEU A 5 1.13 -10.92 0.80
N PRO A 6 0.33 -11.47 -0.12
CA PRO A 6 0.24 -10.94 -1.49
C PRO A 6 -0.35 -9.54 -1.50
N PRO A 7 -0.09 -8.72 -2.54
CA PRO A 7 -0.69 -7.40 -2.65
C PRO A 7 -2.23 -7.49 -2.75
N LEU A 8 -2.91 -6.64 -2.01
CA LEU A 8 -4.36 -6.42 -2.13
C LEU A 8 -4.56 -5.11 -2.90
N VAL A 9 -4.67 -5.19 -4.21
CA VAL A 9 -4.74 -4.03 -5.10
C VAL A 9 -5.73 -4.27 -6.24
N SER A 10 -6.11 -3.20 -6.92
CA SER A 10 -6.95 -3.24 -8.12
C SER A 10 -6.50 -2.19 -9.13
N VAL A 11 -7.02 -2.26 -10.34
CA VAL A 11 -6.78 -1.24 -11.39
C VAL A 11 -7.24 0.16 -10.98
N ASN A 12 -8.16 0.25 -10.01
CA ASN A 12 -8.69 1.51 -9.48
C ASN A 12 -7.93 2.00 -8.22
N THR A 13 -6.86 1.31 -7.81
CA THR A 13 -6.07 1.73 -6.63
C THR A 13 -5.38 3.05 -6.92
N GLN A 14 -5.75 4.09 -6.17
CA GLN A 14 -5.18 5.44 -6.24
C GLN A 14 -4.12 5.67 -5.15
N VAL A 15 -4.33 5.12 -3.96
CA VAL A 15 -3.37 5.20 -2.85
C VAL A 15 -3.01 3.79 -2.39
N LEU A 16 -1.73 3.42 -2.55
CA LEU A 16 -1.19 2.17 -2.04
C LEU A 16 -0.60 2.40 -0.64
N ILE A 17 -1.13 1.69 0.34
CA ILE A 17 -0.63 1.72 1.71
C ILE A 17 0.42 0.63 1.86
N LEU A 18 1.66 1.00 2.19
CA LEU A 18 2.76 0.06 2.41
C LEU A 18 3.06 -0.09 3.91
N GLY A 19 2.85 -1.30 4.44
CA GLY A 19 3.41 -1.74 5.70
C GLY A 19 4.90 -2.10 5.58
N SER A 20 5.50 -2.49 6.70
CA SER A 20 6.85 -3.09 6.70
C SER A 20 6.79 -4.59 6.40
N PHE A 21 6.15 -5.32 7.31
CA PHE A 21 5.91 -6.77 7.21
C PHE A 21 4.75 -7.17 8.11
N PRO A 22 3.89 -8.15 7.73
CA PRO A 22 2.71 -8.50 8.51
C PRO A 22 3.07 -9.03 9.90
N GLY A 23 2.37 -8.60 10.95
CA GLY A 23 2.52 -9.15 12.30
C GLY A 23 2.09 -10.61 12.40
N VAL A 24 2.44 -11.29 13.48
CA VAL A 24 2.12 -12.72 13.71
C VAL A 24 0.62 -12.98 13.53
N ALA A 25 -0.26 -12.17 14.12
CA ALA A 25 -1.71 -12.33 13.97
C ALA A 25 -2.17 -12.20 12.50
N SER A 26 -1.56 -11.30 11.73
CA SER A 26 -1.86 -11.13 10.30
C SER A 26 -1.42 -12.32 9.47
N LEU A 27 -0.22 -12.85 9.72
CA LEU A 27 0.29 -14.05 9.05
C LEU A 27 -0.55 -15.29 9.37
N THR A 28 -0.90 -15.48 10.66
CA THR A 28 -1.74 -16.61 11.07
C THR A 28 -3.14 -16.55 10.45
N ALA A 29 -3.74 -15.36 10.41
CA ALA A 29 -5.07 -15.19 9.83
C ALA A 29 -5.06 -15.01 8.30
N GLN A 30 -3.89 -14.86 7.67
CA GLN A 30 -3.74 -14.47 6.25
C GLN A 30 -4.53 -13.19 5.92
N GLN A 31 -4.47 -12.19 6.81
CA GLN A 31 -5.24 -10.94 6.72
C GLN A 31 -4.38 -9.74 7.07
N TYR A 32 -4.43 -8.69 6.25
CA TYR A 32 -3.80 -7.42 6.58
C TYR A 32 -4.39 -6.82 7.85
N TYR A 33 -3.49 -6.36 8.73
CA TYR A 33 -3.86 -5.69 9.99
C TYR A 33 -4.80 -6.52 10.88
N GLY A 34 -4.55 -7.86 10.95
CA GLY A 34 -5.40 -8.81 11.66
C GLY A 34 -5.30 -8.75 13.20
N HIS A 35 -4.33 -8.01 13.77
CA HIS A 35 -4.21 -7.89 15.23
C HIS A 35 -5.34 -7.01 15.78
N PRO A 36 -6.10 -7.45 16.82
CA PRO A 36 -7.28 -6.72 17.33
C PRO A 36 -7.00 -5.30 17.82
N GLN A 37 -5.78 -5.05 18.32
CA GLN A 37 -5.37 -3.72 18.79
C GLN A 37 -4.78 -2.84 17.68
N ASN A 38 -4.59 -3.36 16.45
CA ASN A 38 -4.15 -2.53 15.35
C ASN A 38 -5.22 -1.50 15.01
N GLN A 39 -4.82 -0.25 14.84
CA GLN A 39 -5.76 0.85 14.65
C GLN A 39 -6.15 1.07 13.18
N PHE A 40 -5.56 0.34 12.23
CA PHE A 40 -5.78 0.54 10.80
C PHE A 40 -7.26 0.56 10.41
N TRP A 41 -7.97 -0.54 10.64
CA TRP A 41 -9.39 -0.64 10.29
C TRP A 41 -10.28 0.33 11.08
N LYS A 42 -9.90 0.66 12.33
CA LYS A 42 -10.60 1.65 13.16
C LYS A 42 -10.45 3.07 12.60
N ILE A 43 -9.26 3.41 12.10
CA ILE A 43 -9.01 4.69 11.43
C ILE A 43 -9.85 4.79 10.16
N LEU A 44 -9.85 3.75 9.30
CA LEU A 44 -10.66 3.75 8.10
C LEU A 44 -12.16 3.88 8.43
N GLN A 45 -12.66 3.18 9.45
CA GLN A 45 -14.04 3.29 9.89
C GLN A 45 -14.39 4.70 10.40
N ALA A 46 -13.46 5.39 11.07
CA ALA A 46 -13.67 6.76 11.53
C ALA A 46 -13.63 7.77 10.38
N ILE A 47 -12.89 7.48 9.30
CA ILE A 47 -12.86 8.31 8.09
C ILE A 47 -14.14 8.11 7.25
N TRP A 48 -14.60 6.87 7.11
CA TRP A 48 -15.84 6.49 6.41
C TRP A 48 -16.82 5.83 7.40
N PRO A 49 -17.60 6.63 8.15
CA PRO A 49 -18.44 6.08 9.21
C PRO A 49 -19.63 5.25 8.71
N SER A 50 -20.00 5.43 7.44
CA SER A 50 -21.16 4.71 6.85
C SER A 50 -20.83 4.25 5.42
N PRO A 51 -21.15 2.99 5.08
CA PRO A 51 -21.62 1.92 5.97
C PRO A 51 -20.54 1.44 6.94
N ALA A 52 -20.95 0.78 8.03
CA ALA A 52 -20.00 0.20 8.97
C ALA A 52 -19.17 -0.92 8.33
N ILE A 53 -17.85 -0.89 8.55
CA ILE A 53 -16.93 -1.93 8.06
C ILE A 53 -17.10 -3.19 8.91
N PRO A 54 -17.40 -4.35 8.32
CA PRO A 54 -17.53 -5.58 9.10
C PRO A 54 -16.19 -6.01 9.70
N MET A 55 -16.12 -6.15 11.03
CA MET A 55 -14.88 -6.31 11.79
C MET A 55 -14.56 -7.76 12.24
N GLY A 56 -15.25 -8.77 11.79
CA GLY A 56 -14.94 -10.17 12.11
C GLY A 56 -13.88 -10.77 11.18
N ALA A 57 -13.21 -11.85 11.62
CA ALA A 57 -12.27 -12.59 10.78
C ALA A 57 -12.94 -13.16 9.53
N SER A 58 -14.17 -13.67 9.65
CA SER A 58 -15.00 -14.16 8.55
C SER A 58 -15.43 -13.08 7.55
N SER A 59 -15.29 -11.81 7.92
CA SER A 59 -15.69 -10.67 7.07
C SER A 59 -14.51 -10.04 6.33
N TYR A 60 -13.34 -10.68 6.32
CA TYR A 60 -12.14 -10.08 5.73
C TYR A 60 -12.27 -9.84 4.22
N GLN A 61 -12.90 -10.75 3.51
CA GLN A 61 -13.13 -10.56 2.08
C GLN A 61 -13.99 -9.32 1.81
N ILE A 62 -15.12 -9.18 2.51
CA ILE A 62 -16.03 -8.02 2.39
C ILE A 62 -15.28 -6.73 2.73
N ARG A 63 -14.47 -6.77 3.79
CA ARG A 63 -13.66 -5.64 4.23
C ARG A 63 -12.57 -5.26 3.20
N SER A 64 -11.99 -6.25 2.54
CA SER A 64 -11.00 -6.06 1.47
C SER A 64 -11.63 -5.45 0.23
N GLU A 65 -12.79 -5.95 -0.21
CA GLU A 65 -13.56 -5.42 -1.33
C GLU A 65 -14.00 -3.97 -1.05
N TRP A 66 -14.46 -3.69 0.17
CA TRP A 66 -14.78 -2.34 0.61
C TRP A 66 -13.56 -1.41 0.50
N LEU A 67 -12.38 -1.83 0.98
CA LEU A 67 -11.15 -1.06 0.91
C LEU A 67 -10.78 -0.74 -0.55
N LEU A 68 -10.81 -1.73 -1.43
CA LEU A 68 -10.55 -1.55 -2.85
C LEU A 68 -11.56 -0.59 -3.50
N SER A 69 -12.83 -0.62 -3.09
CA SER A 69 -13.87 0.29 -3.58
C SER A 69 -13.62 1.76 -3.19
N LYS A 70 -12.78 2.01 -2.17
CA LYS A 70 -12.35 3.35 -1.77
C LYS A 70 -11.10 3.84 -2.52
N GLY A 71 -10.65 3.12 -3.55
CA GLY A 71 -9.42 3.46 -4.27
C GLY A 71 -8.14 3.20 -3.46
N LEU A 72 -8.22 2.40 -2.40
CA LEU A 72 -7.09 2.02 -1.57
C LEU A 72 -6.54 0.67 -1.98
N GLY A 73 -5.23 0.47 -1.76
CA GLY A 73 -4.57 -0.83 -1.86
C GLY A 73 -3.66 -1.07 -0.66
N LEU A 74 -3.33 -2.33 -0.41
CA LEU A 74 -2.42 -2.74 0.67
C LEU A 74 -1.29 -3.61 0.13
N TRP A 75 -0.10 -3.37 0.63
CA TRP A 75 1.03 -4.29 0.50
C TRP A 75 2.05 -4.00 1.61
N ASP A 76 3.16 -4.74 1.59
CA ASP A 76 4.27 -4.56 2.51
C ASP A 76 5.57 -4.34 1.74
N VAL A 77 6.54 -3.68 2.39
CA VAL A 77 7.87 -3.47 1.80
C VAL A 77 8.64 -4.78 1.69
N TYR A 78 8.51 -5.67 2.67
CA TYR A 78 9.24 -6.91 2.68
C TYR A 78 8.38 -8.10 2.24
N VAL A 79 8.87 -8.88 1.28
CA VAL A 79 8.27 -10.15 0.86
C VAL A 79 8.57 -11.26 1.86
N ALA A 80 9.75 -11.21 2.50
CA ALA A 80 10.17 -12.23 3.47
C ALA A 80 11.16 -11.65 4.48
N CYS A 81 11.20 -12.23 5.66
CA CYS A 81 12.22 -11.93 6.67
C CYS A 81 12.33 -13.04 7.73
N GLU A 82 13.38 -12.97 8.55
CA GLU A 82 13.44 -13.66 9.83
C GLU A 82 12.99 -12.69 10.92
N ARG A 83 12.02 -13.08 11.77
CA ARG A 83 11.54 -12.23 12.86
C ARG A 83 10.91 -13.05 13.97
N GLU A 84 11.25 -12.74 15.18
CA GLU A 84 10.54 -13.17 16.38
C GLU A 84 9.51 -12.10 16.79
N GLY A 85 8.26 -12.53 17.07
CA GLY A 85 7.17 -11.62 17.41
C GLY A 85 6.73 -10.72 16.25
N SER A 86 6.29 -9.50 16.59
CA SER A 86 5.69 -8.57 15.60
C SER A 86 6.36 -7.20 15.53
N LEU A 87 7.45 -6.98 16.27
CA LEU A 87 8.14 -5.69 16.26
C LEU A 87 9.05 -5.56 15.04
N ASP A 88 9.01 -4.42 14.37
CA ASP A 88 9.86 -4.11 13.22
C ASP A 88 11.35 -4.11 13.60
N SER A 89 11.70 -3.74 14.83
CA SER A 89 13.08 -3.79 15.34
C SER A 89 13.68 -5.20 15.36
N ASN A 90 12.85 -6.23 15.33
CA ASN A 90 13.26 -7.63 15.32
C ASN A 90 13.40 -8.21 13.91
N ILE A 91 13.12 -7.45 12.87
CA ILE A 91 13.28 -7.88 11.48
C ILE A 91 14.77 -8.13 11.20
N ARG A 92 15.08 -9.31 10.67
CA ARG A 92 16.42 -9.75 10.25
C ARG A 92 16.34 -10.34 8.86
N LYS A 93 17.42 -10.18 8.08
CA LYS A 93 17.54 -10.67 6.70
C LYS A 93 16.31 -10.34 5.85
N PRO A 94 15.86 -9.07 5.81
CA PRO A 94 14.70 -8.70 5.04
C PRO A 94 14.96 -8.85 3.55
N VAL A 95 13.98 -9.38 2.83
CA VAL A 95 13.93 -9.40 1.37
C VAL A 95 12.85 -8.42 0.94
N VAL A 96 13.23 -7.43 0.14
CA VAL A 96 12.32 -6.39 -0.34
C VAL A 96 11.46 -6.94 -1.48
N ASN A 97 10.19 -6.55 -1.52
CA ASN A 97 9.28 -6.88 -2.60
C ASN A 97 9.72 -6.24 -3.94
N ASP A 98 9.35 -6.88 -5.04
CA ASP A 98 9.51 -6.30 -6.36
C ASP A 98 8.31 -5.37 -6.67
N PHE A 99 8.61 -4.07 -6.76
CA PHE A 99 7.60 -3.04 -7.04
C PHE A 99 7.45 -2.72 -8.53
N ALA A 100 8.20 -3.37 -9.44
CA ALA A 100 8.16 -3.08 -10.86
C ALA A 100 6.77 -3.28 -11.48
N GLU A 101 6.01 -4.26 -10.97
CA GLU A 101 4.67 -4.60 -11.46
C GLU A 101 3.55 -3.68 -10.93
N ILE A 102 3.84 -2.85 -9.92
CA ILE A 102 2.78 -2.06 -9.24
C ILE A 102 2.10 -1.09 -10.19
N GLN A 103 2.82 -0.44 -11.09
CA GLN A 103 2.20 0.49 -12.05
C GLN A 103 1.26 -0.23 -13.03
N ARG A 104 1.61 -1.46 -13.42
CA ARG A 104 0.76 -2.28 -14.27
C ARG A 104 -0.49 -2.77 -13.52
N LEU A 105 -0.34 -3.15 -12.24
CA LEU A 105 -1.44 -3.59 -11.40
C LEU A 105 -2.35 -2.44 -10.95
N CYS A 106 -1.79 -1.24 -10.81
CA CYS A 106 -2.45 -0.04 -10.29
C CYS A 106 -2.24 1.15 -11.24
N PRO A 107 -2.80 1.15 -12.47
CA PRO A 107 -2.60 2.24 -13.44
C PRO A 107 -3.16 3.59 -12.95
N ALA A 108 -4.06 3.58 -11.98
CA ALA A 108 -4.62 4.78 -11.36
C ALA A 108 -3.80 5.29 -10.15
N LEU A 109 -2.63 4.70 -9.84
CA LEU A 109 -1.84 5.01 -8.66
C LEU A 109 -1.33 6.45 -8.67
N GLN A 110 -1.68 7.21 -7.64
CA GLN A 110 -1.27 8.60 -7.43
C GLN A 110 -0.32 8.76 -6.25
N ALA A 111 -0.43 7.89 -5.25
CA ALA A 111 0.38 7.98 -4.05
C ALA A 111 0.70 6.63 -3.40
N ILE A 112 1.83 6.62 -2.71
CA ILE A 112 2.22 5.56 -1.77
C ILE A 112 2.25 6.15 -0.36
N ALA A 113 1.46 5.58 0.54
CA ALA A 113 1.37 5.97 1.94
C ALA A 113 2.06 4.91 2.81
N HIS A 114 3.24 5.21 3.31
CA HIS A 114 4.00 4.31 4.18
C HIS A 114 3.44 4.32 5.61
N ASN A 115 2.95 3.18 6.07
CA ASN A 115 2.41 2.99 7.42
C ASN A 115 3.55 2.80 8.44
N GLY A 116 4.17 3.88 8.84
CA GLY A 116 5.25 3.91 9.82
C GLY A 116 6.64 4.16 9.24
N GLY A 117 7.59 4.35 10.15
CA GLY A 117 8.95 4.72 9.80
C GLY A 117 9.75 3.61 9.14
N GLU A 118 9.53 2.34 9.51
CA GLU A 118 10.26 1.21 8.92
C GLU A 118 9.94 1.08 7.42
N SER A 119 8.68 1.09 7.06
CA SER A 119 8.26 1.11 5.66
C SER A 119 8.83 2.33 4.90
N PHE A 120 8.79 3.52 5.52
CA PHE A 120 9.23 4.76 4.87
C PHE A 120 10.74 4.83 4.58
N LYS A 121 11.57 4.07 5.27
CA LYS A 121 13.01 3.95 4.92
C LYS A 121 13.24 3.52 3.48
N HIS A 122 12.29 2.80 2.90
CA HIS A 122 12.35 2.27 1.53
C HIS A 122 11.73 3.19 0.48
N ALA A 123 11.18 4.34 0.85
CA ALA A 123 10.51 5.26 -0.09
C ALA A 123 11.38 5.64 -1.30
N ARG A 124 12.70 5.86 -1.07
CA ARG A 124 13.66 6.14 -2.16
C ARG A 124 13.80 4.98 -3.14
N HIS A 125 13.90 3.76 -2.61
CA HIS A 125 14.03 2.55 -3.43
C HIS A 125 12.77 2.33 -4.26
N VAL A 126 11.60 2.36 -3.64
CA VAL A 126 10.31 2.18 -4.33
C VAL A 126 10.14 3.23 -5.42
N ARG A 127 10.43 4.50 -5.13
CA ARG A 127 10.40 5.59 -6.12
C ARG A 127 11.30 5.31 -7.32
N ALA A 128 12.53 4.85 -7.08
CA ALA A 128 13.49 4.56 -8.14
C ALA A 128 13.03 3.39 -9.04
N VAL A 129 12.42 2.36 -8.45
CA VAL A 129 11.87 1.22 -9.19
C VAL A 129 10.70 1.66 -10.08
N LEU A 130 9.75 2.43 -9.54
CA LEU A 130 8.61 2.94 -10.31
C LEU A 130 9.07 3.84 -11.47
N ALA A 131 10.00 4.77 -11.24
CA ALA A 131 10.56 5.62 -12.29
C ALA A 131 11.35 4.82 -13.34
N GLY A 132 11.93 3.69 -12.98
CA GLY A 132 12.60 2.76 -13.89
C GLY A 132 11.63 1.98 -14.77
N ALA A 133 10.53 1.53 -14.21
CA ALA A 133 9.46 0.84 -14.92
C ALA A 133 8.81 1.72 -16.00
N GLU A 134 8.57 3.01 -15.70
CA GLU A 134 8.08 4.00 -16.67
C GLU A 134 9.01 4.13 -17.89
N ARG A 135 10.33 4.18 -17.67
CA ARG A 135 11.32 4.28 -18.76
C ARG A 135 11.35 3.03 -19.65
N SER A 136 11.12 1.86 -19.07
CA SER A 136 11.07 0.61 -19.83
C SER A 136 9.80 0.46 -20.66
N ALA A 137 8.68 0.98 -20.18
CA ALA A 137 7.41 0.97 -20.88
C ALA A 137 7.34 1.99 -22.04
N GLY A 138 8.15 3.05 -21.95
CA GLY A 138 8.19 4.14 -22.93
C GLY A 138 9.25 3.99 -24.04
N SER A 139 10.03 2.89 -24.10
CA SER A 139 11.02 2.67 -25.17
C SER A 139 10.38 1.89 -26.33
N PRO A 140 10.09 2.55 -27.49
CA PRO A 140 9.69 1.81 -28.67
C PRO A 140 10.89 1.02 -29.20
N GLN A 141 10.80 -0.30 -29.27
CA GLN A 141 11.71 -1.08 -30.10
C GLN A 141 11.56 -0.61 -31.55
N ALA A 142 12.62 0.01 -32.07
CA ALA A 142 12.70 0.41 -33.44
C ALA A 142 12.72 -0.83 -34.36
N SER A 143 11.60 -1.17 -34.98
CA SER A 143 11.60 -1.83 -36.28
C SER A 143 10.26 -1.66 -37.00
N SER A 144 10.37 -1.07 -38.21
CA SER A 144 9.51 -1.14 -39.39
C SER A 144 8.16 -0.41 -39.41
N ALA A 145 8.16 0.66 -40.20
CA ALA A 145 7.14 1.24 -41.10
C ALA A 145 5.77 1.67 -40.58
N PRO A 146 5.28 2.88 -40.99
CA PRO A 146 4.06 3.47 -40.43
C PRO A 146 2.81 2.95 -41.12
N LEU A 147 1.88 2.40 -40.35
CA LEU A 147 0.47 2.35 -40.71
C LEU A 147 -0.25 3.48 -39.96
N ALA A 148 -0.86 4.36 -40.74
CA ALA A 148 -1.60 5.52 -40.28
C ALA A 148 -2.78 5.12 -39.38
N GLY A 149 -2.94 5.84 -38.24
CA GLY A 149 -4.22 5.91 -37.54
C GLY A 149 -4.29 5.31 -36.13
N SER A 150 -3.22 5.25 -35.34
CA SER A 150 -3.34 5.00 -33.90
C SER A 150 -3.18 6.29 -33.11
N VAL A 151 -4.27 6.73 -32.49
CA VAL A 151 -4.26 7.78 -31.47
C VAL A 151 -3.38 7.23 -30.32
N LEU A 152 -2.14 7.71 -30.27
CA LEU A 152 -1.27 7.49 -29.13
C LEU A 152 -1.93 8.17 -27.93
N HIS A 153 -2.55 7.42 -27.07
CA HIS A 153 -2.84 7.88 -25.73
C HIS A 153 -1.48 8.11 -25.07
N GLU A 154 -1.09 9.38 -24.97
CA GLU A 154 -0.01 9.83 -24.10
C GLU A 154 -0.34 9.32 -22.69
N VAL A 155 0.32 8.25 -22.25
CA VAL A 155 0.29 7.84 -20.85
C VAL A 155 1.03 8.96 -20.11
N LYS A 156 0.26 9.93 -19.57
CA LYS A 156 0.81 10.91 -18.63
C LYS A 156 1.47 10.11 -17.51
N SER A 157 2.78 10.21 -17.40
CA SER A 157 3.49 9.71 -16.22
C SER A 157 2.92 10.46 -15.01
N VAL A 158 2.12 9.79 -14.22
CA VAL A 158 1.62 10.35 -12.97
C VAL A 158 2.79 10.28 -11.99
N ASP A 159 3.32 11.44 -11.58
CA ASP A 159 4.37 11.49 -10.55
C ASP A 159 3.79 10.99 -9.22
N VAL A 160 4.05 9.72 -8.92
CA VAL A 160 3.56 9.06 -7.70
C VAL A 160 4.15 9.73 -6.46
N GLN A 161 3.29 10.27 -5.61
CA GLN A 161 3.69 10.95 -4.38
C GLN A 161 3.92 9.96 -3.22
N PHE A 162 4.82 10.31 -2.29
CA PHE A 162 5.19 9.44 -1.16
C PHE A 162 4.91 10.15 0.15
N HIS A 163 4.14 9.48 1.01
CA HIS A 163 3.74 10.00 2.33
C HIS A 163 4.24 9.08 3.44
N ARG A 164 4.74 9.68 4.51
CA ARG A 164 5.03 8.96 5.75
C ARG A 164 3.88 9.18 6.72
N LEU A 165 3.14 8.13 7.03
CA LEU A 165 2.06 8.14 8.00
C LEU A 165 2.50 7.57 9.36
N PRO A 166 1.89 8.01 10.46
CA PRO A 166 2.12 7.39 11.76
C PRO A 166 1.64 5.93 11.72
N SER A 167 2.47 5.01 12.23
CA SER A 167 2.14 3.59 12.26
C SER A 167 0.85 3.32 13.04
N THR A 168 -0.01 2.49 12.47
CA THR A 168 -1.24 2.00 13.10
C THR A 168 -1.02 0.86 14.09
N SER A 169 0.20 0.36 14.18
CA SER A 169 0.60 -0.67 15.14
C SER A 169 0.36 -0.22 16.58
N PRO A 170 -0.09 -1.11 17.49
CA PRO A 170 -0.18 -0.83 18.92
C PRO A 170 1.19 -0.48 19.54
N ALA A 171 2.30 -0.93 18.94
CA ALA A 171 3.65 -0.55 19.37
C ALA A 171 3.96 0.95 19.21
N ASN A 172 3.22 1.67 18.35
CA ASN A 172 3.33 3.12 18.21
C ASN A 172 2.41 3.83 19.21
N ALA A 173 2.77 3.79 20.49
CA ALA A 173 2.01 4.44 21.55
C ALA A 173 2.24 5.96 21.66
N SER A 174 3.24 6.52 20.98
CA SER A 174 3.58 7.95 21.03
C SER A 174 2.56 8.86 20.31
N TRP A 175 1.72 8.28 19.46
CA TRP A 175 0.65 9.00 18.75
C TRP A 175 -0.72 8.56 19.28
N SER A 176 -1.56 9.51 19.71
CA SER A 176 -2.95 9.24 20.05
C SER A 176 -3.72 8.80 18.81
N PHE A 177 -4.87 8.14 19.02
CA PHE A 177 -5.77 7.75 17.91
C PHE A 177 -6.18 8.95 17.07
N ASP A 178 -6.60 10.06 17.70
CA ASP A 178 -7.07 11.25 17.00
C ASP A 178 -5.97 11.90 16.13
N ARG A 179 -4.73 11.94 16.62
CA ARG A 179 -3.60 12.44 15.84
C ARG A 179 -3.31 11.53 14.63
N LYS A 180 -3.38 10.22 14.81
CA LYS A 180 -3.24 9.27 13.69
C LYS A 180 -4.37 9.47 12.69
N LEU A 181 -5.61 9.52 13.16
CA LEU A 181 -6.79 9.73 12.35
C LEU A 181 -6.69 10.99 11.49
N ALA A 182 -6.29 12.11 12.08
CA ALA A 182 -6.10 13.37 11.36
C ALA A 182 -5.06 13.26 10.24
N ALA A 183 -3.87 12.68 10.54
CA ALA A 183 -2.81 12.52 9.56
C ALA A 183 -3.20 11.57 8.40
N TRP A 184 -3.92 10.50 8.68
CA TRP A 184 -4.41 9.57 7.67
C TRP A 184 -5.49 10.19 6.79
N ARG A 185 -6.44 10.91 7.39
CA ARG A 185 -7.52 11.63 6.71
C ARG A 185 -6.96 12.66 5.74
N GLU A 186 -6.00 13.48 6.18
CA GLU A 186 -5.35 14.51 5.36
C GLU A 186 -4.79 13.94 4.05
N VAL A 187 -4.12 12.78 4.11
CA VAL A 187 -3.62 12.13 2.90
C VAL A 187 -4.76 11.69 1.98
N PHE A 188 -5.82 11.10 2.50
CA PHE A 188 -6.92 10.62 1.66
C PHE A 188 -7.74 11.77 1.05
N GLU A 189 -7.95 12.86 1.79
CA GLU A 189 -8.58 14.09 1.28
C GLU A 189 -7.77 14.71 0.14
N LYS A 190 -6.43 14.71 0.25
CA LYS A 190 -5.55 15.22 -0.81
C LYS A 190 -5.76 14.54 -2.16
N TYR A 191 -6.18 13.27 -2.16
CA TYR A 191 -6.43 12.48 -3.38
C TYR A 191 -7.92 12.32 -3.69
N GLY A 192 -8.78 13.08 -3.01
CA GLY A 192 -10.23 13.09 -3.26
C GLY A 192 -10.93 11.78 -2.94
N LEU A 193 -10.39 10.99 -1.99
CA LEU A 193 -10.99 9.73 -1.57
C LEU A 193 -12.03 9.89 -0.46
N VAL A 194 -12.03 11.05 0.21
CA VAL A 194 -12.94 11.43 1.30
C VAL A 194 -13.66 12.72 0.92
#